data_42eaacaef45cbf442f5897b9d82814e0
#
_entry.id   42eaacaef45cbf442f5897b9d82814e0
#
_cell.length_a   1.000
_cell.length_b   1.000
_cell.length_c   1.000
_cell.angle_alpha   90.00
_cell.angle_beta   90.00
_cell.angle_gamma   90.00
#
_symmetry.space_group_name_H-M   'P 1'
#
loop_
_entity.id
_entity.type
_entity.pdbx_description
1 polymer ?
#
loop_
_entity_poly.entity_id
_entity_poly.type
_entity_poly.pdbx_seq_one_letter_code
_entity_poly.pdbx_strand_id
1 'polypeptide(L)'
;MNRRDVLLIALAAGASLAMTDATAQTSPTRYSALALQTRCDAVNQDGTKEAARARMNATMARVSSQIGAAKGFLKGFNGYDLKLVVLPEYWLTSFPLGETREQWQAKAAIDMQGAEADAIAAIAQKHGLYLCSNHYENDPHFPDLYFQANVVYGPTGQVVLRYRRMISLYTPSPYDVWDKYLDAYGLDAVFPVAATEIGTLGTIASEEILYPEIARMAVFKGAEILLHPTSEVGSPNLTPKHISKMARAVENIAYVVSANSAGIYGTPVAANSTDGMSIVLDWYGRTLAEAGTGETFNANAVLDIAALRETRKKTGMTNTLSRLPMDAFEKTYADTRLAPANKTPDGKMIERAEVLARQRAVIEDMATRGILR
;
A
#
# COMPACT_ATOMS: atom_id res chain seq x y z
N MET A 1 73.88 2.35 -7.65
CA MET A 1 74.35 2.40 -6.26
C MET A 1 73.16 2.15 -5.38
N ASN A 2 73.00 0.94 -4.92
CA ASN A 2 73.36 0.45 -3.58
C ASN A 2 72.53 1.14 -2.50
N ARG A 3 71.83 0.54 -1.62
CA ARG A 3 71.83 -0.74 -0.87
C ARG A 3 70.63 -0.75 0.05
N ARG A 4 69.98 -1.86 0.16
CA ARG A 4 69.93 -2.93 1.18
C ARG A 4 68.85 -2.78 2.24
N ASP A 5 67.96 -3.72 2.16
CA ASP A 5 67.51 -4.69 3.17
C ASP A 5 67.46 -4.25 4.63
N VAL A 6 66.27 -4.28 5.23
CA VAL A 6 66.11 -4.81 6.59
C VAL A 6 64.78 -5.58 6.66
N LEU A 7 64.93 -6.85 6.89
CA LEU A 7 63.93 -7.84 7.25
C LEU A 7 63.49 -7.59 8.73
N LEU A 8 62.19 -7.56 9.00
CA LEU A 8 61.71 -7.75 10.37
C LEU A 8 60.52 -8.71 10.35
N ILE A 9 60.79 -9.88 10.88
CA ILE A 9 59.86 -10.95 11.23
C ILE A 9 59.08 -10.50 12.46
N ALA A 10 57.77 -10.51 12.42
CA ALA A 10 56.95 -10.44 13.61
C ALA A 10 55.87 -11.54 13.57
N LEU A 11 55.89 -12.32 14.60
CA LEU A 11 55.17 -13.56 14.94
C LEU A 11 53.68 -13.54 14.61
N ALA A 12 53.25 -14.66 14.10
CA ALA A 12 51.86 -15.10 14.02
C ALA A 12 51.31 -15.35 15.44
N ALA A 13 50.28 -14.61 15.85
CA ALA A 13 49.38 -14.99 16.90
C ALA A 13 48.05 -15.40 16.23
N GLY A 14 47.80 -16.70 16.21
CA GLY A 14 46.58 -17.27 15.70
C GLY A 14 45.41 -16.89 16.60
N ALA A 15 44.56 -15.99 16.12
CA ALA A 15 43.17 -15.84 16.59
C ALA A 15 42.29 -16.64 15.66
N SER A 16 41.93 -17.84 16.06
CA SER A 16 40.86 -18.63 15.50
C SER A 16 39.53 -17.87 15.75
N LEU A 17 39.09 -17.10 14.78
CA LEU A 17 37.74 -16.60 14.72
C LEU A 17 36.85 -17.82 14.44
N ALA A 18 36.22 -18.31 15.49
CA ALA A 18 35.07 -19.20 15.35
C ALA A 18 34.01 -18.42 14.53
N MET A 19 33.92 -18.72 13.24
CA MET A 19 32.76 -18.39 12.45
C MET A 19 31.59 -19.19 13.05
N THR A 20 30.79 -18.52 13.89
CA THR A 20 29.47 -19.00 14.17
C THR A 20 28.75 -19.03 12.83
N ASP A 21 28.47 -20.22 12.32
CA ASP A 21 27.47 -20.46 11.29
C ASP A 21 26.15 -19.86 11.79
N ALA A 22 25.92 -18.57 11.51
CA ALA A 22 24.60 -18.04 11.42
C ALA A 22 23.97 -18.83 10.26
N THR A 23 23.17 -19.85 10.58
CA THR A 23 22.30 -20.51 9.63
C THR A 23 21.53 -19.39 8.95
N ALA A 24 21.94 -19.07 7.72
CA ALA A 24 21.22 -18.12 6.88
C ALA A 24 19.81 -18.69 6.74
N GLN A 25 18.88 -18.09 7.47
CA GLN A 25 17.48 -18.46 7.41
C GLN A 25 17.07 -18.13 5.97
N THR A 26 17.02 -19.15 5.12
CA THR A 26 16.68 -18.98 3.70
C THR A 26 15.31 -18.33 3.65
N SER A 27 15.26 -17.12 3.10
CA SER A 27 14.00 -16.38 2.91
C SER A 27 12.99 -17.28 2.23
N PRO A 28 11.74 -17.35 2.70
CA PRO A 28 10.74 -18.23 2.14
C PRO A 28 10.48 -17.82 0.70
N THR A 29 10.82 -18.69 -0.26
CA THR A 29 10.52 -18.45 -1.68
C THR A 29 9.04 -18.61 -1.99
N ARG A 30 8.31 -19.36 -1.13
CA ARG A 30 6.86 -19.61 -1.22
C ARG A 30 6.19 -19.43 0.12
N TYR A 31 5.06 -18.71 0.13
CA TYR A 31 4.24 -18.46 1.32
C TYR A 31 2.82 -18.07 0.92
N SER A 32 1.87 -18.20 1.85
CA SER A 32 0.50 -17.73 1.64
C SER A 32 0.41 -16.22 1.84
N ALA A 33 -0.24 -15.54 0.88
CA ALA A 33 -0.70 -14.16 0.99
C ALA A 33 -2.23 -14.13 1.04
N LEU A 34 -2.78 -13.17 1.77
CA LEU A 34 -4.22 -13.02 1.99
C LEU A 34 -4.66 -11.58 1.76
N ALA A 35 -5.60 -11.37 0.86
CA ALA A 35 -6.43 -10.19 0.80
C ALA A 35 -7.64 -10.40 1.72
N LEU A 36 -7.54 -9.98 2.98
CA LEU A 36 -8.58 -10.23 3.98
C LEU A 36 -9.81 -9.37 3.70
N GLN A 37 -10.91 -9.99 3.29
CA GLN A 37 -12.19 -9.33 3.11
C GLN A 37 -12.90 -9.25 4.45
N THR A 38 -12.81 -8.11 5.11
CA THR A 38 -13.42 -7.86 6.41
C THR A 38 -14.34 -6.65 6.36
N ARG A 39 -15.37 -6.61 7.20
CA ARG A 39 -16.25 -5.45 7.28
C ARG A 39 -15.55 -4.24 7.89
N CYS A 40 -16.02 -3.07 7.53
CA CYS A 40 -15.69 -1.81 8.18
C CYS A 40 -16.81 -1.42 9.15
N ASP A 41 -16.50 -1.23 10.42
CA ASP A 41 -17.40 -0.67 11.41
C ASP A 41 -17.12 0.84 11.54
N ALA A 42 -17.95 1.67 10.89
CA ALA A 42 -17.72 3.10 10.72
C ALA A 42 -17.79 3.88 12.04
N VAL A 43 -16.89 4.86 12.21
CA VAL A 43 -16.87 5.76 13.38
C VAL A 43 -17.73 7.01 13.18
N ASN A 44 -18.44 7.12 12.05
CA ASN A 44 -19.20 8.31 11.70
C ASN A 44 -20.23 8.73 12.76
N GLN A 45 -20.93 7.76 13.36
CA GLN A 45 -21.96 8.00 14.36
C GLN A 45 -21.41 8.18 15.79
N ASP A 46 -20.12 7.95 16.01
CA ASP A 46 -19.52 8.14 17.33
C ASP A 46 -19.41 9.63 17.65
N GLY A 47 -20.05 10.05 18.73
CA GLY A 47 -20.17 11.47 19.12
C GLY A 47 -18.88 12.05 19.70
N THR A 48 -17.93 11.20 20.14
CA THR A 48 -16.66 11.62 20.73
C THR A 48 -15.47 10.86 20.15
N LYS A 49 -14.28 11.42 20.33
CA LYS A 49 -13.02 10.76 19.94
C LYS A 49 -12.84 9.44 20.69
N GLU A 50 -13.17 9.41 21.97
CA GLU A 50 -13.04 8.22 22.83
C GLU A 50 -13.94 7.09 22.35
N ALA A 51 -15.18 7.39 21.96
CA ALA A 51 -16.10 6.39 21.40
C ALA A 51 -15.57 5.84 20.07
N ALA A 52 -15.06 6.70 19.19
CA ALA A 52 -14.43 6.29 17.93
C ALA A 52 -13.20 5.39 18.18
N ARG A 53 -12.34 5.75 19.14
CA ARG A 53 -11.17 4.94 19.52
C ARG A 53 -11.58 3.57 20.10
N ALA A 54 -12.62 3.53 20.92
CA ALA A 54 -13.15 2.27 21.44
C ALA A 54 -13.65 1.36 20.29
N ARG A 55 -14.34 1.91 19.28
CA ARG A 55 -14.76 1.17 18.08
C ARG A 55 -13.58 0.68 17.26
N MET A 56 -12.57 1.52 17.02
CA MET A 56 -11.34 1.12 16.34
C MET A 56 -10.65 -0.03 17.05
N ASN A 57 -10.55 0.01 18.40
CA ASN A 57 -9.96 -1.06 19.20
C ASN A 57 -10.74 -2.37 19.07
N ALA A 58 -12.08 -2.31 19.07
CA ALA A 58 -12.92 -3.50 18.86
C ALA A 58 -12.71 -4.08 17.44
N THR A 59 -12.60 -3.22 16.42
CA THR A 59 -12.31 -3.62 15.03
C THR A 59 -10.93 -4.28 14.93
N MET A 60 -9.89 -3.70 15.55
CA MET A 60 -8.54 -4.27 15.58
C MET A 60 -8.52 -5.64 16.26
N ALA A 61 -9.20 -5.81 17.38
CA ALA A 61 -9.31 -7.09 18.06
C ALA A 61 -10.00 -8.17 17.20
N ARG A 62 -11.09 -7.80 16.52
CA ARG A 62 -11.81 -8.67 15.59
C ARG A 62 -10.93 -9.10 14.41
N VAL A 63 -10.27 -8.14 13.76
CA VAL A 63 -9.36 -8.42 12.63
C VAL A 63 -8.19 -9.31 13.08
N SER A 64 -7.60 -9.06 14.24
CA SER A 64 -6.55 -9.93 14.81
C SER A 64 -7.05 -11.37 15.00
N SER A 65 -8.29 -11.57 15.46
CA SER A 65 -8.89 -12.89 15.58
C SER A 65 -9.08 -13.57 14.22
N GLN A 66 -9.58 -12.83 13.21
CA GLN A 66 -9.76 -13.34 11.85
C GLN A 66 -8.42 -13.75 11.21
N ILE A 67 -7.36 -12.96 11.38
CA ILE A 67 -6.01 -13.31 10.92
C ILE A 67 -5.51 -14.57 11.59
N GLY A 68 -5.71 -14.72 12.91
CA GLY A 68 -5.32 -15.92 13.64
C GLY A 68 -6.01 -17.19 13.14
N ALA A 69 -7.33 -17.11 12.89
CA ALA A 69 -8.11 -18.20 12.32
C ALA A 69 -7.66 -18.56 10.89
N ALA A 70 -7.48 -17.55 10.03
CA ALA A 70 -7.01 -17.74 8.68
C ALA A 70 -5.61 -18.36 8.63
N LYS A 71 -4.69 -17.91 9.49
CA LYS A 71 -3.33 -18.46 9.58
C LYS A 71 -3.33 -19.94 9.91
N GLY A 72 -4.09 -20.35 10.91
CA GLY A 72 -4.22 -21.76 11.30
C GLY A 72 -4.83 -22.62 10.19
N PHE A 73 -5.93 -22.13 9.60
CA PHE A 73 -6.61 -22.83 8.52
C PHE A 73 -5.74 -23.00 7.27
N LEU A 74 -5.13 -21.91 6.77
CA LEU A 74 -4.33 -21.92 5.54
C LEU A 74 -3.08 -22.80 5.67
N LYS A 75 -2.44 -22.81 6.84
CA LYS A 75 -1.30 -23.72 7.08
C LYS A 75 -1.70 -25.19 6.92
N GLY A 76 -2.88 -25.54 7.45
CA GLY A 76 -3.41 -26.91 7.32
C GLY A 76 -3.90 -27.24 5.89
N PHE A 77 -4.48 -26.24 5.20
CA PHE A 77 -5.13 -26.44 3.91
C PHE A 77 -4.14 -26.48 2.72
N ASN A 78 -3.24 -25.50 2.61
CA ASN A 78 -2.31 -25.40 1.49
C ASN A 78 -0.83 -25.69 1.84
N GLY A 79 -0.54 -25.94 3.13
CA GLY A 79 0.79 -26.33 3.59
C GLY A 79 1.78 -25.16 3.77
N TYR A 80 1.40 -23.91 3.46
CA TYR A 80 2.27 -22.76 3.52
C TYR A 80 1.88 -21.80 4.65
N ASP A 81 2.88 -21.19 5.27
CA ASP A 81 2.64 -20.18 6.32
C ASP A 81 2.05 -18.91 5.70
N LEU A 82 1.06 -18.33 6.38
CA LEU A 82 0.56 -17.00 6.06
C LEU A 82 1.59 -15.96 6.50
N LYS A 83 2.19 -15.25 5.55
CA LYS A 83 3.24 -14.25 5.77
C LYS A 83 2.85 -12.84 5.39
N LEU A 84 1.78 -12.67 4.63
CA LEU A 84 1.33 -11.37 4.13
C LEU A 84 -0.19 -11.26 4.22
N VAL A 85 -0.66 -10.19 4.85
CA VAL A 85 -2.08 -9.83 4.90
C VAL A 85 -2.25 -8.40 4.43
N VAL A 86 -3.22 -8.17 3.54
CA VAL A 86 -3.67 -6.85 3.12
C VAL A 86 -5.08 -6.63 3.66
N LEU A 87 -5.30 -5.51 4.34
CA LEU A 87 -6.60 -5.07 4.84
C LEU A 87 -7.26 -4.11 3.83
N PRO A 88 -8.59 -3.99 3.83
CA PRO A 88 -9.31 -3.06 2.97
C PRO A 88 -8.98 -1.59 3.23
N GLU A 89 -9.27 -0.73 2.26
CA GLU A 89 -9.42 0.71 2.51
C GLU A 89 -10.55 0.93 3.52
N TYR A 90 -10.38 1.91 4.38
CA TYR A 90 -11.38 2.31 5.40
C TYR A 90 -11.72 1.26 6.48
N TRP A 91 -11.02 0.14 6.54
CA TRP A 91 -11.32 -0.96 7.48
C TRP A 91 -11.44 -0.51 8.94
N LEU A 92 -10.73 0.55 9.30
CA LEU A 92 -10.61 1.03 10.69
C LEU A 92 -11.67 2.08 11.05
N THR A 93 -12.09 2.92 10.08
CA THR A 93 -12.86 4.14 10.39
C THR A 93 -14.02 4.43 9.46
N SER A 94 -14.06 3.90 8.24
CA SER A 94 -14.84 4.43 7.13
C SER A 94 -14.24 5.74 6.57
N PHE A 95 -15.06 6.57 5.93
CA PHE A 95 -14.70 7.85 5.31
C PHE A 95 -15.68 8.96 5.73
N PRO A 96 -15.34 10.26 5.63
CA PRO A 96 -16.20 11.35 6.08
C PRO A 96 -17.49 11.43 5.25
N LEU A 97 -18.63 11.49 5.93
CA LEU A 97 -19.99 11.56 5.36
C LEU A 97 -20.79 12.69 6.02
N GLY A 98 -20.30 13.91 5.91
CA GLY A 98 -20.94 15.10 6.46
C GLY A 98 -20.17 15.75 7.61
N GLU A 99 -19.16 15.09 8.16
CA GLU A 99 -18.23 15.70 9.10
C GLU A 99 -17.39 16.77 8.41
N THR A 100 -17.05 17.85 9.14
CA THR A 100 -15.99 18.75 8.69
C THR A 100 -14.64 18.03 8.71
N ARG A 101 -13.65 18.59 8.04
CA ARG A 101 -12.30 17.98 7.97
C ARG A 101 -11.64 17.93 9.32
N GLU A 102 -11.79 18.98 10.12
CA GLU A 102 -11.27 19.05 11.48
C GLU A 102 -11.96 18.02 12.39
N GLN A 103 -13.28 17.88 12.26
CA GLN A 103 -14.02 16.85 13.00
C GLN A 103 -13.55 15.44 12.62
N TRP A 104 -13.35 15.18 11.31
CA TRP A 104 -12.88 13.89 10.83
C TRP A 104 -11.43 13.63 11.25
N GLN A 105 -10.55 14.62 11.14
CA GLN A 105 -9.17 14.52 11.60
C GLN A 105 -9.09 14.16 13.08
N ALA A 106 -9.81 14.89 13.93
CA ALA A 106 -9.83 14.65 15.37
C ALA A 106 -10.37 13.25 15.74
N LYS A 107 -11.38 12.77 14.99
CA LYS A 107 -12.08 11.51 15.23
C LYS A 107 -11.36 10.30 14.62
N ALA A 108 -10.91 10.40 13.37
CA ALA A 108 -10.52 9.26 12.54
C ALA A 108 -9.01 9.16 12.26
N ALA A 109 -8.29 10.27 12.22
CA ALA A 109 -6.85 10.23 11.98
C ALA A 109 -6.09 9.77 13.24
N ILE A 110 -5.11 8.90 13.05
CA ILE A 110 -4.28 8.34 14.12
C ILE A 110 -2.86 8.92 14.04
N ASP A 111 -2.18 8.96 15.17
CA ASP A 111 -0.79 9.35 15.23
C ASP A 111 0.09 8.09 15.01
N MET A 112 1.09 8.17 14.15
CA MET A 112 1.96 7.02 13.85
C MET A 112 2.85 6.59 15.02
N GLN A 113 2.91 7.40 16.09
CA GLN A 113 3.56 7.10 17.37
C GLN A 113 2.52 6.98 18.50
N GLY A 114 1.26 6.74 18.16
CA GLY A 114 0.15 6.65 19.10
C GLY A 114 -0.34 5.23 19.32
N ALA A 115 -1.24 5.10 20.29
CA ALA A 115 -1.75 3.79 20.76
C ALA A 115 -2.43 2.96 19.66
N GLU A 116 -3.09 3.59 18.69
CA GLU A 116 -3.75 2.91 17.58
C GLU A 116 -2.73 2.31 16.60
N ALA A 117 -1.67 3.05 16.28
CA ALA A 117 -0.58 2.54 15.45
C ALA A 117 0.15 1.38 16.14
N ASP A 118 0.41 1.51 17.44
CA ASP A 118 0.98 0.43 18.25
C ASP A 118 0.09 -0.82 18.30
N ALA A 119 -1.22 -0.64 18.39
CA ALA A 119 -2.17 -1.74 18.37
C ALA A 119 -2.20 -2.47 17.01
N ILE A 120 -2.09 -1.75 15.89
CA ILE A 120 -1.97 -2.35 14.55
C ILE A 120 -0.63 -3.09 14.43
N ALA A 121 0.47 -2.48 14.89
CA ALA A 121 1.79 -3.10 14.94
C ALA A 121 1.79 -4.40 15.75
N ALA A 122 1.10 -4.40 16.90
CA ALA A 122 0.95 -5.58 17.75
C ALA A 122 0.21 -6.73 17.05
N ILE A 123 -0.71 -6.45 16.12
CA ILE A 123 -1.34 -7.50 15.30
C ILE A 123 -0.30 -8.17 14.41
N ALA A 124 0.49 -7.41 13.69
CA ALA A 124 1.56 -7.94 12.84
C ALA A 124 2.56 -8.78 13.63
N GLN A 125 3.01 -8.26 14.78
CA GLN A 125 3.93 -8.94 15.69
C GLN A 125 3.35 -10.23 16.27
N LYS A 126 2.12 -10.19 16.79
CA LYS A 126 1.43 -11.35 17.37
C LYS A 126 1.34 -12.52 16.39
N HIS A 127 1.09 -12.23 15.12
CA HIS A 127 0.91 -13.24 14.09
C HIS A 127 2.21 -13.54 13.30
N GLY A 128 3.29 -12.77 13.50
CA GLY A 128 4.58 -12.93 12.83
C GLY A 128 4.47 -12.83 11.31
N LEU A 129 3.82 -11.77 10.83
CA LEU A 129 3.55 -11.55 9.39
C LEU A 129 3.65 -10.06 9.00
N TYR A 130 3.69 -9.79 7.71
CA TYR A 130 3.54 -8.46 7.15
C TYR A 130 2.06 -8.11 7.03
N LEU A 131 1.67 -6.95 7.60
CA LEU A 131 0.31 -6.46 7.61
C LEU A 131 0.24 -5.10 6.91
N CYS A 132 -0.42 -5.05 5.75
CA CYS A 132 -0.72 -3.80 5.08
C CYS A 132 -2.06 -3.25 5.58
N SER A 133 -2.01 -2.08 6.20
CA SER A 133 -3.15 -1.33 6.73
C SER A 133 -3.33 -0.03 5.96
N ASN A 134 -4.57 0.34 5.66
CA ASN A 134 -4.93 1.67 5.17
C ASN A 134 -5.67 2.42 6.27
N HIS A 135 -5.25 3.64 6.57
CA HIS A 135 -5.88 4.50 7.57
C HIS A 135 -5.57 5.98 7.31
N TYR A 136 -6.27 6.86 8.01
CA TYR A 136 -5.94 8.28 8.06
C TYR A 136 -4.87 8.51 9.11
N GLU A 137 -3.84 9.31 8.78
CA GLU A 137 -2.76 9.65 9.70
C GLU A 137 -2.63 11.15 9.91
N ASN A 138 -2.32 11.54 11.15
CA ASN A 138 -1.80 12.85 11.48
C ASN A 138 -0.31 12.90 11.20
N ASP A 139 0.18 14.08 10.79
CA ASP A 139 1.59 14.30 10.56
C ASP A 139 2.06 15.58 11.27
N PRO A 140 3.15 15.53 12.06
CA PRO A 140 3.63 16.68 12.81
C PRO A 140 4.14 17.84 11.91
N HIS A 141 4.56 17.56 10.68
CA HIS A 141 4.96 18.58 9.71
C HIS A 141 3.75 19.27 9.04
N PHE A 142 2.55 18.66 9.15
CA PHE A 142 1.31 19.12 8.52
C PHE A 142 0.15 19.04 9.51
N PRO A 143 0.18 19.84 10.62
CA PRO A 143 -0.78 19.71 11.71
C PRO A 143 -2.23 20.02 11.31
N ASP A 144 -2.43 20.83 10.28
CA ASP A 144 -3.75 21.21 9.74
C ASP A 144 -4.26 20.25 8.65
N LEU A 145 -3.51 19.18 8.37
CA LEU A 145 -3.86 18.15 7.39
C LEU A 145 -3.85 16.76 8.02
N TYR A 146 -4.58 15.86 7.40
CA TYR A 146 -4.39 14.42 7.57
C TYR A 146 -4.21 13.77 6.20
N PHE A 147 -3.41 12.73 6.14
CA PHE A 147 -3.22 11.96 4.93
C PHE A 147 -3.89 10.59 5.03
N GLN A 148 -4.36 10.07 3.91
CA GLN A 148 -4.68 8.65 3.83
C GLN A 148 -3.40 7.90 3.48
N ALA A 149 -3.02 6.94 4.30
CA ALA A 149 -1.76 6.21 4.16
C ALA A 149 -1.98 4.70 4.09
N ASN A 150 -1.19 4.04 3.25
CA ASN A 150 -0.95 2.62 3.35
C ASN A 150 0.33 2.40 4.16
N VAL A 151 0.22 1.69 5.26
CA VAL A 151 1.35 1.38 6.15
C VAL A 151 1.52 -0.12 6.23
N VAL A 152 2.73 -0.61 5.99
CA VAL A 152 3.07 -2.02 6.17
C VAL A 152 3.86 -2.18 7.45
N TYR A 153 3.29 -2.97 8.36
CA TYR A 153 3.93 -3.38 9.60
C TYR A 153 4.56 -4.76 9.40
N GLY A 154 5.81 -4.91 9.80
CA GLY A 154 6.56 -6.16 9.70
C GLY A 154 6.30 -7.10 10.88
N PRO A 155 6.87 -8.32 10.84
CA PRO A 155 6.62 -9.38 11.83
C PRO A 155 7.12 -9.08 13.24
N THR A 156 7.94 -8.04 13.43
CA THR A 156 8.36 -7.55 14.76
C THR A 156 7.60 -6.30 15.21
N GLY A 157 6.57 -5.87 14.46
CA GLY A 157 5.78 -4.67 14.73
C GLY A 157 6.36 -3.37 14.16
N GLN A 158 7.54 -3.41 13.55
CA GLN A 158 8.15 -2.22 12.93
C GLN A 158 7.38 -1.79 11.67
N VAL A 159 7.30 -0.48 11.42
CA VAL A 159 6.84 0.06 10.14
C VAL A 159 7.95 -0.15 9.10
N VAL A 160 7.70 -0.94 8.06
CA VAL A 160 8.66 -1.21 6.98
C VAL A 160 8.38 -0.38 5.72
N LEU A 161 7.13 0.06 5.53
CA LEU A 161 6.72 0.91 4.43
C LEU A 161 5.61 1.84 4.90
N ARG A 162 5.69 3.12 4.51
CA ARG A 162 4.60 4.10 4.69
C ARG A 162 4.45 4.90 3.41
N TYR A 163 3.33 4.71 2.74
CA TYR A 163 2.96 5.40 1.51
C TYR A 163 1.75 6.29 1.76
N ARG A 164 1.86 7.57 1.50
CA ARG A 164 0.76 8.52 1.51
C ARG A 164 0.15 8.63 0.13
N ARG A 165 -1.14 8.46 0.05
CA ARG A 165 -1.90 8.51 -1.20
C ARG A 165 -1.64 9.81 -1.95
N MET A 166 -1.17 9.69 -3.21
CA MET A 166 -0.80 10.81 -4.07
C MET A 166 -2.00 11.39 -4.83
N ILE A 167 -2.96 10.53 -5.18
CA ILE A 167 -4.11 10.89 -6.01
C ILE A 167 -5.39 10.61 -5.22
N SER A 168 -6.08 11.66 -4.84
CA SER A 168 -7.40 11.60 -4.21
C SER A 168 -8.24 12.78 -4.65
N LEU A 169 -9.55 12.55 -4.77
CA LEU A 169 -10.46 13.65 -5.10
C LEU A 169 -10.68 14.57 -3.89
N TYR A 170 -10.78 14.02 -2.68
CA TYR A 170 -11.20 14.79 -1.51
C TYR A 170 -10.23 14.77 -0.33
N THR A 171 -9.43 13.73 -0.18
CA THR A 171 -8.42 13.66 0.89
C THR A 171 -7.17 14.40 0.45
N PRO A 172 -6.55 15.22 1.32
CA PRO A 172 -5.28 15.85 1.00
C PRO A 172 -4.21 14.84 0.64
N SER A 173 -3.37 15.23 -0.29
CA SER A 173 -2.25 14.41 -0.77
C SER A 173 -0.92 15.14 -0.60
N PRO A 174 0.22 14.43 -0.62
CA PRO A 174 1.53 15.06 -0.68
C PRO A 174 1.67 16.05 -1.84
N TYR A 175 0.99 15.83 -2.96
CA TYR A 175 1.04 16.70 -4.12
C TYR A 175 0.35 18.05 -3.91
N ASP A 176 -0.59 18.12 -2.98
CA ASP A 176 -1.26 19.36 -2.61
C ASP A 176 -0.35 20.33 -1.82
N VAL A 177 0.67 19.79 -1.15
CA VAL A 177 1.68 20.51 -0.34
C VAL A 177 3.10 20.14 -0.76
N TRP A 178 3.31 19.98 -2.05
CA TRP A 178 4.43 19.29 -2.67
C TRP A 178 5.81 19.76 -2.19
N ASP A 179 6.07 21.07 -2.23
CA ASP A 179 7.38 21.60 -1.85
C ASP A 179 7.68 21.33 -0.37
N LYS A 180 6.71 21.60 0.52
CA LYS A 180 6.84 21.28 1.96
C LYS A 180 7.01 19.79 2.21
N TYR A 181 6.33 18.97 1.40
CA TYR A 181 6.44 17.52 1.53
C TYR A 181 7.84 17.02 1.14
N LEU A 182 8.40 17.54 0.04
CA LEU A 182 9.75 17.21 -0.37
C LEU A 182 10.80 17.71 0.61
N ASP A 183 10.62 18.90 1.18
CA ASP A 183 11.50 19.44 2.22
C ASP A 183 11.51 18.57 3.49
N ALA A 184 10.34 18.03 3.88
CA ALA A 184 10.21 17.21 5.08
C ALA A 184 10.67 15.75 4.88
N TYR A 185 10.43 15.16 3.71
CA TYR A 185 10.55 13.72 3.50
C TYR A 185 11.42 13.30 2.31
N GLY A 186 11.73 14.21 1.40
CA GLY A 186 12.44 13.92 0.16
C GLY A 186 11.62 13.16 -0.87
N LEU A 187 12.17 13.04 -2.06
CA LEU A 187 11.51 12.37 -3.21
C LEU A 187 11.34 10.86 -3.00
N ASP A 188 12.23 10.24 -2.24
CA ASP A 188 12.16 8.79 -2.00
C ASP A 188 10.94 8.36 -1.18
N ALA A 189 10.39 9.27 -0.37
CA ALA A 189 9.17 9.03 0.39
C ALA A 189 7.89 9.10 -0.45
N VAL A 190 7.96 9.54 -1.71
CA VAL A 190 6.78 9.67 -2.60
C VAL A 190 6.29 8.31 -3.09
N PHE A 191 7.20 7.44 -3.53
CA PHE A 191 6.89 6.07 -3.96
C PHE A 191 7.79 5.07 -3.24
N PRO A 192 7.63 4.90 -1.92
CA PRO A 192 8.48 4.02 -1.15
C PRO A 192 8.20 2.54 -1.47
N VAL A 193 9.26 1.73 -1.34
CA VAL A 193 9.17 0.27 -1.38
C VAL A 193 9.93 -0.31 -0.20
N ALA A 194 9.57 -1.52 0.21
CA ALA A 194 10.26 -2.23 1.30
C ALA A 194 10.85 -3.54 0.79
N ALA A 195 12.17 -3.65 0.78
CA ALA A 195 12.85 -4.92 0.58
C ALA A 195 12.72 -5.77 1.84
N THR A 196 12.11 -6.94 1.72
CA THR A 196 11.83 -7.86 2.84
C THR A 196 12.24 -9.29 2.49
N GLU A 197 12.22 -10.17 3.48
CA GLU A 197 12.48 -11.61 3.25
C GLU A 197 11.40 -12.30 2.42
N ILE A 198 10.20 -11.71 2.31
CA ILE A 198 9.10 -12.26 1.50
C ILE A 198 9.03 -11.66 0.09
N GLY A 199 9.96 -10.77 -0.28
CA GLY A 199 10.01 -10.03 -1.53
C GLY A 199 9.95 -8.52 -1.30
N THR A 200 10.10 -7.74 -2.36
CA THR A 200 10.00 -6.28 -2.31
C THR A 200 8.54 -5.86 -2.42
N LEU A 201 8.06 -5.19 -1.38
CA LEU A 201 6.67 -4.72 -1.28
C LEU A 201 6.54 -3.29 -1.79
N GLY A 202 5.54 -3.04 -2.63
CA GLY A 202 5.06 -1.71 -2.98
C GLY A 202 3.55 -1.64 -2.72
N THR A 203 2.97 -0.45 -2.69
CA THR A 203 1.54 -0.32 -2.39
C THR A 203 0.86 0.72 -3.26
N ILE A 204 -0.44 0.55 -3.44
CA ILE A 204 -1.34 1.41 -4.23
C ILE A 204 -2.56 1.67 -3.36
N ALA A 205 -2.99 2.92 -3.22
CA ALA A 205 -4.15 3.25 -2.40
C ALA A 205 -5.42 3.41 -3.25
N SER A 206 -6.31 2.44 -3.12
CA SER A 206 -7.68 2.48 -3.66
C SER A 206 -7.79 2.89 -5.15
N GLU A 207 -8.41 4.05 -5.45
CA GLU A 207 -8.61 4.51 -6.84
C GLU A 207 -7.32 4.74 -7.62
N GLU A 208 -6.18 4.84 -6.94
CA GLU A 208 -4.87 4.96 -7.61
C GLU A 208 -4.54 3.76 -8.50
N ILE A 209 -5.22 2.63 -8.33
CA ILE A 209 -5.12 1.48 -9.24
C ILE A 209 -5.50 1.84 -10.68
N LEU A 210 -6.31 2.90 -10.88
CA LEU A 210 -6.70 3.41 -12.20
C LEU A 210 -5.53 4.13 -12.92
N TYR A 211 -4.50 4.54 -12.19
CA TYR A 211 -3.36 5.31 -12.69
C TYR A 211 -2.14 4.38 -12.83
N PRO A 212 -1.73 4.07 -14.08
CA PRO A 212 -0.61 3.15 -14.32
C PRO A 212 0.71 3.64 -13.74
N GLU A 213 0.90 4.95 -13.61
CA GLU A 213 2.10 5.58 -13.11
C GLU A 213 2.41 5.17 -11.67
N ILE A 214 1.42 5.07 -10.79
CA ILE A 214 1.61 4.73 -9.37
C ILE A 214 2.25 3.34 -9.25
N ALA A 215 1.67 2.35 -9.92
CA ALA A 215 2.21 0.99 -9.93
C ALA A 215 3.60 0.94 -10.58
N ARG A 216 3.77 1.67 -11.68
CA ARG A 216 5.02 1.72 -12.43
C ARG A 216 6.16 2.29 -11.61
N MET A 217 5.94 3.39 -10.86
CA MET A 217 6.95 3.98 -10.00
C MET A 217 7.37 3.04 -8.88
N ALA A 218 6.43 2.34 -8.24
CA ALA A 218 6.75 1.33 -7.24
C ALA A 218 7.61 0.20 -7.83
N VAL A 219 7.26 -0.29 -9.02
CA VAL A 219 8.01 -1.39 -9.67
C VAL A 219 9.38 -0.95 -10.16
N PHE A 220 9.56 0.28 -10.63
CA PHE A 220 10.89 0.82 -10.96
C PHE A 220 11.79 0.98 -9.73
N LYS A 221 11.21 1.12 -8.54
CA LYS A 221 11.93 1.06 -7.27
C LYS A 221 12.10 -0.38 -6.74
N GLY A 222 11.69 -1.39 -7.50
CA GLY A 222 11.94 -2.80 -7.23
C GLY A 222 10.75 -3.61 -6.72
N ALA A 223 9.55 -3.03 -6.58
CA ALA A 223 8.39 -3.78 -6.08
C ALA A 223 8.11 -5.04 -6.90
N GLU A 224 7.91 -6.14 -6.19
CA GLU A 224 7.58 -7.46 -6.73
C GLU A 224 6.11 -7.81 -6.43
N ILE A 225 5.58 -7.24 -5.36
CA ILE A 225 4.22 -7.42 -4.88
C ILE A 225 3.60 -6.05 -4.66
N LEU A 226 2.48 -5.79 -5.31
CA LEU A 226 1.69 -4.58 -5.19
C LEU A 226 0.52 -4.84 -4.23
N LEU A 227 0.57 -4.22 -3.06
CA LEU A 227 -0.44 -4.30 -2.02
C LEU A 227 -1.51 -3.24 -2.28
N HIS A 228 -2.76 -3.65 -2.41
CA HIS A 228 -3.83 -2.75 -2.81
C HIS A 228 -5.02 -2.80 -1.82
N PRO A 229 -4.98 -2.05 -0.72
CA PRO A 229 -6.17 -1.70 0.05
C PRO A 229 -7.15 -0.92 -0.82
N THR A 230 -8.38 -1.40 -0.96
CA THR A 230 -9.41 -0.74 -1.76
C THR A 230 -10.78 -0.77 -1.08
N SER A 231 -11.63 0.15 -1.48
CA SER A 231 -13.07 0.14 -1.27
C SER A 231 -13.71 0.46 -2.61
N GLU A 232 -14.40 -0.52 -3.15
CA GLU A 232 -15.05 -0.39 -4.45
C GLU A 232 -16.47 -0.93 -4.39
N VAL A 233 -17.35 -0.27 -5.14
CA VAL A 233 -18.74 -0.68 -5.23
C VAL A 233 -18.80 -2.01 -5.97
N GLY A 234 -19.50 -2.99 -5.39
CA GLY A 234 -19.74 -4.29 -6.00
C GLY A 234 -20.52 -4.15 -7.30
N SER A 235 -20.20 -4.98 -8.28
CA SER A 235 -20.88 -5.00 -9.58
C SER A 235 -20.89 -6.42 -10.13
N PRO A 236 -21.98 -6.85 -10.79
CA PRO A 236 -22.01 -8.11 -11.50
C PRO A 236 -21.10 -8.09 -12.76
N ASN A 237 -20.68 -6.92 -13.20
CA ASN A 237 -19.76 -6.72 -14.31
C ASN A 237 -18.38 -6.30 -13.80
N LEU A 238 -17.35 -6.53 -14.61
CA LEU A 238 -16.01 -6.07 -14.30
C LEU A 238 -15.99 -4.54 -14.15
N THR A 239 -15.57 -4.07 -12.98
CA THR A 239 -15.40 -2.64 -12.73
C THR A 239 -14.11 -2.12 -13.37
N PRO A 240 -13.99 -0.81 -13.62
CA PRO A 240 -12.72 -0.22 -14.06
C PRO A 240 -11.55 -0.55 -13.10
N LYS A 241 -11.78 -0.55 -11.77
CA LYS A 241 -10.75 -0.94 -10.80
C LYS A 241 -10.36 -2.41 -10.95
N HIS A 242 -11.33 -3.32 -11.16
CA HIS A 242 -11.03 -4.73 -11.34
C HIS A 242 -10.15 -4.98 -12.58
N ILE A 243 -10.52 -4.37 -13.72
CA ILE A 243 -9.71 -4.41 -14.96
C ILE A 243 -8.32 -3.85 -14.72
N SER A 244 -8.23 -2.72 -14.00
CA SER A 244 -6.95 -2.10 -13.70
C SER A 244 -6.05 -2.96 -12.80
N LYS A 245 -6.58 -3.69 -11.82
CA LYS A 245 -5.81 -4.66 -11.01
C LYS A 245 -5.07 -5.65 -11.92
N MET A 246 -5.77 -6.24 -12.89
CA MET A 246 -5.21 -7.18 -13.85
C MET A 246 -4.14 -6.51 -14.73
N ALA A 247 -4.43 -5.30 -15.23
CA ALA A 247 -3.49 -4.52 -16.04
C ALA A 247 -2.20 -4.20 -15.25
N ARG A 248 -2.31 -3.75 -13.98
CA ARG A 248 -1.13 -3.44 -13.14
C ARG A 248 -0.26 -4.67 -12.90
N ALA A 249 -0.86 -5.86 -12.78
CA ALA A 249 -0.09 -7.10 -12.66
C ALA A 249 0.70 -7.40 -13.95
N VAL A 250 0.06 -7.38 -15.11
CA VAL A 250 0.65 -7.73 -16.41
C VAL A 250 1.72 -6.75 -16.83
N GLU A 251 1.41 -5.46 -16.87
CA GLU A 251 2.31 -4.41 -17.39
C GLU A 251 3.54 -4.18 -16.51
N ASN A 252 3.49 -4.62 -15.24
CA ASN A 252 4.56 -4.45 -14.26
C ASN A 252 5.26 -5.76 -13.89
N ILE A 253 4.81 -6.89 -14.41
CA ILE A 253 5.33 -8.22 -14.08
C ILE A 253 5.43 -8.37 -12.55
N ALA A 254 4.28 -8.18 -11.87
CA ALA A 254 4.20 -8.15 -10.41
C ALA A 254 2.96 -8.89 -9.91
N TYR A 255 3.02 -9.43 -8.71
CA TYR A 255 1.80 -9.86 -8.01
C TYR A 255 0.96 -8.66 -7.60
N VAL A 256 -0.36 -8.83 -7.57
CA VAL A 256 -1.29 -7.88 -6.95
C VAL A 256 -2.09 -8.60 -5.87
N VAL A 257 -2.06 -8.08 -4.64
CA VAL A 257 -2.87 -8.55 -3.53
C VAL A 257 -3.82 -7.41 -3.16
N SER A 258 -5.09 -7.53 -3.56
CA SER A 258 -6.09 -6.46 -3.44
C SER A 258 -7.20 -6.86 -2.49
N ALA A 259 -7.34 -6.14 -1.38
CA ALA A 259 -8.37 -6.36 -0.37
C ALA A 259 -9.47 -5.31 -0.47
N ASN A 260 -10.71 -5.74 -0.73
CA ASN A 260 -11.91 -4.94 -0.62
C ASN A 260 -12.65 -5.24 0.68
N SER A 261 -13.58 -4.38 1.10
CA SER A 261 -14.37 -4.59 2.31
C SER A 261 -15.44 -5.67 2.12
N ALA A 262 -15.91 -6.22 3.23
CA ALA A 262 -17.15 -6.99 3.32
C ALA A 262 -18.33 -6.06 3.71
N GLY A 263 -18.33 -4.85 3.16
CA GLY A 263 -19.29 -3.81 3.47
C GLY A 263 -18.83 -2.81 4.51
N ILE A 264 -19.50 -1.63 4.53
CA ILE A 264 -19.25 -0.53 5.47
C ILE A 264 -20.53 -0.32 6.29
N TYR A 265 -20.46 -0.64 7.56
CA TYR A 265 -21.57 -0.61 8.51
C TYR A 265 -21.55 0.66 9.35
N GLY A 266 -22.73 1.18 9.71
CA GLY A 266 -22.85 2.39 10.53
C GLY A 266 -22.80 3.69 9.73
N THR A 267 -23.05 3.63 8.43
CA THR A 267 -23.23 4.78 7.54
C THR A 267 -24.62 4.77 6.90
N PRO A 268 -25.09 5.89 6.30
CA PRO A 268 -26.33 5.91 5.50
C PRO A 268 -26.23 5.10 4.19
N VAL A 269 -25.03 4.76 3.75
CA VAL A 269 -24.82 3.93 2.54
C VAL A 269 -25.20 2.49 2.86
N ALA A 270 -25.90 1.81 1.94
CA ALA A 270 -26.20 0.39 2.12
C ALA A 270 -24.92 -0.41 2.30
N ALA A 271 -24.79 -1.11 3.42
CA ALA A 271 -23.53 -1.69 3.88
C ALA A 271 -22.84 -2.56 2.82
N ASN A 272 -23.60 -3.39 2.12
CA ASN A 272 -23.07 -4.33 1.13
C ASN A 272 -22.77 -3.69 -0.24
N SER A 273 -22.91 -2.36 -0.38
CA SER A 273 -22.56 -1.67 -1.64
C SER A 273 -21.08 -1.78 -2.00
N THR A 274 -20.21 -2.03 -1.01
CA THR A 274 -18.75 -2.18 -1.19
C THR A 274 -18.26 -3.59 -0.85
N ASP A 275 -19.14 -4.59 -0.95
CA ASP A 275 -18.85 -5.98 -0.54
C ASP A 275 -18.29 -6.80 -1.71
N GLY A 276 -17.31 -7.64 -1.42
CA GLY A 276 -16.75 -8.60 -2.38
C GLY A 276 -15.50 -8.13 -3.12
N MET A 277 -15.07 -8.95 -4.10
CA MET A 277 -14.03 -8.61 -5.09
C MET A 277 -12.60 -8.45 -4.54
N SER A 278 -12.31 -8.95 -3.33
CA SER A 278 -10.92 -9.13 -2.90
C SER A 278 -10.25 -10.18 -3.79
N ILE A 279 -9.02 -9.92 -4.26
CA ILE A 279 -8.40 -10.75 -5.30
C ILE A 279 -6.88 -10.84 -5.13
N VAL A 280 -6.32 -11.99 -5.48
CA VAL A 280 -4.88 -12.19 -5.64
C VAL A 280 -4.60 -12.54 -7.10
N LEU A 281 -3.72 -11.77 -7.75
CA LEU A 281 -3.34 -11.92 -9.16
C LEU A 281 -1.86 -12.28 -9.28
N ASP A 282 -1.53 -13.16 -10.24
CA ASP A 282 -0.16 -13.36 -10.65
C ASP A 282 0.32 -12.30 -11.67
N TRP A 283 1.59 -12.33 -12.01
CA TRP A 283 2.22 -11.39 -12.95
C TRP A 283 1.78 -11.53 -14.41
N TYR A 284 0.94 -12.51 -14.74
CA TYR A 284 0.26 -12.63 -16.03
C TYR A 284 -1.16 -12.06 -15.98
N GLY A 285 -1.57 -11.46 -14.84
CA GLY A 285 -2.92 -10.97 -14.63
C GLY A 285 -3.96 -12.06 -14.40
N ARG A 286 -3.52 -13.31 -14.16
CA ARG A 286 -4.43 -14.42 -13.88
C ARG A 286 -4.90 -14.36 -12.44
N THR A 287 -6.18 -14.58 -12.23
CA THR A 287 -6.78 -14.71 -10.90
C THR A 287 -6.30 -16.00 -10.24
N LEU A 288 -5.53 -15.88 -9.16
CA LEU A 288 -5.14 -17.01 -8.32
C LEU A 288 -6.22 -17.33 -7.29
N ALA A 289 -6.87 -16.31 -6.75
CA ALA A 289 -8.01 -16.43 -5.84
C ALA A 289 -8.84 -15.14 -5.87
N GLU A 290 -10.15 -15.28 -5.74
CA GLU A 290 -11.10 -14.17 -5.63
C GLU A 290 -12.16 -14.49 -4.59
N ALA A 291 -12.55 -13.49 -3.80
CA ALA A 291 -13.60 -13.63 -2.79
C ALA A 291 -14.97 -13.24 -3.35
N GLY A 292 -15.98 -13.98 -2.98
CA GLY A 292 -17.38 -13.60 -3.11
C GLY A 292 -17.77 -12.52 -2.10
N THR A 293 -19.05 -12.45 -1.74
CA THR A 293 -19.58 -11.49 -0.75
C THR A 293 -19.35 -11.97 0.70
N GLY A 294 -19.41 -11.03 1.63
CA GLY A 294 -19.30 -11.29 3.07
C GLY A 294 -17.86 -11.33 3.59
N GLU A 295 -17.74 -11.41 4.92
CA GLU A 295 -16.43 -11.56 5.57
C GLU A 295 -15.82 -12.92 5.25
N THR A 296 -14.61 -12.93 4.67
CA THR A 296 -13.98 -14.16 4.23
C THR A 296 -12.46 -14.02 4.06
N PHE A 297 -11.75 -15.13 4.13
CA PHE A 297 -10.33 -15.26 3.76
C PHE A 297 -10.11 -16.03 2.44
N ASN A 298 -11.15 -16.17 1.59
CA ASN A 298 -11.06 -16.93 0.35
C ASN A 298 -10.10 -16.32 -0.69
N ALA A 299 -9.89 -15.00 -0.68
CA ALA A 299 -8.89 -14.35 -1.53
C ALA A 299 -7.48 -14.57 -0.96
N ASN A 300 -7.02 -15.80 -0.95
CA ASN A 300 -5.67 -16.19 -0.54
C ASN A 300 -5.00 -17.04 -1.62
N ALA A 301 -3.69 -16.89 -1.77
CA ALA A 301 -2.91 -17.68 -2.70
C ALA A 301 -1.48 -17.88 -2.21
N VAL A 302 -0.84 -18.94 -2.68
CA VAL A 302 0.59 -19.14 -2.49
C VAL A 302 1.35 -18.32 -3.52
N LEU A 303 2.18 -17.38 -3.06
CA LEU A 303 3.08 -16.62 -3.91
C LEU A 303 4.42 -17.36 -4.03
N ASP A 304 4.98 -17.39 -5.26
CA ASP A 304 6.30 -17.94 -5.58
C ASP A 304 7.19 -16.81 -6.10
N ILE A 305 7.96 -16.21 -5.20
CA ILE A 305 8.83 -15.06 -5.54
C ILE A 305 10.01 -15.50 -6.42
N ALA A 306 10.50 -16.72 -6.26
CA ALA A 306 11.56 -17.23 -7.11
C ALA A 306 11.10 -17.35 -8.58
N ALA A 307 9.89 -17.88 -8.81
CA ALA A 307 9.33 -17.99 -10.16
C ALA A 307 9.07 -16.61 -10.81
N LEU A 308 8.62 -15.63 -10.04
CA LEU A 308 8.49 -14.24 -10.50
C LEU A 308 9.86 -13.68 -10.94
N ARG A 309 10.87 -13.81 -10.08
CA ARG A 309 12.23 -13.32 -10.37
C ARG A 309 12.83 -13.97 -11.60
N GLU A 310 12.65 -15.25 -11.79
CA GLU A 310 13.07 -15.95 -13.01
C GLU A 310 12.31 -15.44 -14.25
N THR A 311 11.02 -15.11 -14.11
CA THR A 311 10.25 -14.52 -15.21
C THR A 311 10.76 -13.12 -15.57
N ARG A 312 11.11 -12.30 -14.60
CA ARG A 312 11.67 -10.93 -14.82
C ARG A 312 13.04 -10.93 -15.49
N LYS A 313 13.80 -12.02 -15.41
CA LYS A 313 15.11 -12.17 -16.08
C LYS A 313 15.00 -12.64 -17.53
N LYS A 314 13.88 -13.22 -17.94
CA LYS A 314 13.71 -13.74 -19.30
C LYS A 314 13.69 -12.59 -20.31
N THR A 315 14.42 -12.79 -21.43
CA THR A 315 14.33 -11.92 -22.59
C THR A 315 13.06 -12.22 -23.40
N GLY A 316 12.63 -11.31 -24.27
CA GLY A 316 11.52 -11.52 -25.18
C GLY A 316 10.37 -10.53 -25.02
N MET A 317 9.28 -10.82 -25.72
CA MET A 317 8.15 -9.88 -25.83
C MET A 317 7.40 -9.64 -24.50
N THR A 318 7.40 -10.64 -23.63
CA THR A 318 6.68 -10.59 -22.33
C THR A 318 7.41 -9.78 -21.27
N ASN A 319 8.71 -9.51 -21.43
CA ASN A 319 9.43 -8.62 -20.53
C ASN A 319 9.25 -7.16 -20.97
N THR A 320 8.09 -6.62 -20.66
CA THR A 320 7.69 -5.24 -21.00
C THR A 320 8.56 -4.19 -20.31
N LEU A 321 9.03 -4.47 -19.10
CA LEU A 321 9.84 -3.51 -18.30
C LEU A 321 11.18 -3.19 -18.97
N SER A 322 11.85 -4.18 -19.56
CA SER A 322 13.17 -4.02 -20.18
C SER A 322 13.16 -3.29 -21.53
N ARG A 323 11.98 -2.92 -22.05
CA ARG A 323 11.79 -2.38 -23.40
C ARG A 323 11.16 -1.00 -23.42
N LEU A 324 11.00 -0.34 -22.29
CA LEU A 324 10.33 0.95 -22.19
C LEU A 324 11.25 2.08 -22.68
N PRO A 325 10.80 2.91 -23.66
CA PRO A 325 11.54 4.07 -24.12
C PRO A 325 11.33 5.27 -23.17
N MET A 326 11.97 5.21 -22.00
CA MET A 326 11.73 6.14 -20.89
C MET A 326 11.94 7.61 -21.26
N ASP A 327 12.98 7.93 -22.04
CA ASP A 327 13.27 9.31 -22.47
C ASP A 327 12.14 9.94 -23.29
N ALA A 328 11.43 9.11 -24.08
CA ALA A 328 10.28 9.58 -24.85
C ALA A 328 9.07 9.88 -23.94
N PHE A 329 8.85 9.01 -22.93
CA PHE A 329 7.77 9.21 -21.96
C PHE A 329 8.02 10.45 -21.11
N GLU A 330 9.23 10.62 -20.57
CA GLU A 330 9.61 11.77 -19.76
C GLU A 330 9.31 13.10 -20.50
N LYS A 331 9.75 13.23 -21.74
CA LYS A 331 9.52 14.44 -22.57
C LYS A 331 8.03 14.69 -22.77
N THR A 332 7.26 13.64 -23.09
CA THR A 332 5.82 13.77 -23.34
C THR A 332 5.08 14.18 -22.07
N TYR A 333 5.41 13.58 -20.90
CA TYR A 333 4.83 13.98 -19.62
C TYR A 333 5.21 15.41 -19.24
N ALA A 334 6.46 15.84 -19.49
CA ALA A 334 6.92 17.18 -19.21
C ALA A 334 6.14 18.24 -20.02
N ASP A 335 5.82 17.94 -21.28
CA ASP A 335 5.04 18.81 -22.14
C ASP A 335 3.54 18.81 -21.83
N THR A 336 3.06 17.75 -21.16
CA THR A 336 1.62 17.54 -20.92
C THR A 336 1.17 17.94 -19.52
N ARG A 337 1.94 18.65 -18.72
CA ARG A 337 1.56 19.06 -17.36
C ARG A 337 0.14 19.59 -17.29
N LEU A 338 -0.72 18.89 -16.52
CA LEU A 338 -2.15 19.20 -16.43
C LEU A 338 -2.53 19.81 -15.09
N ALA A 339 -2.32 19.09 -13.99
CA ALA A 339 -2.67 19.55 -12.66
C ALA A 339 -1.44 20.15 -11.97
N PRO A 340 -1.51 21.36 -11.42
CA PRO A 340 -0.39 21.96 -10.70
C PRO A 340 -0.18 21.27 -9.35
N ALA A 341 1.08 21.18 -8.92
CA ALA A 341 1.45 20.89 -7.55
C ALA A 341 1.09 22.06 -6.62
N ASN A 342 1.23 21.85 -5.30
CA ASN A 342 1.03 22.91 -4.28
C ASN A 342 -0.35 23.59 -4.34
N LYS A 343 -1.42 22.81 -4.49
CA LYS A 343 -2.78 23.35 -4.49
C LYS A 343 -3.15 24.03 -3.19
N THR A 344 -2.51 23.66 -2.08
CA THR A 344 -2.68 24.22 -0.75
C THR A 344 -1.32 24.55 -0.11
N PRO A 345 -0.58 25.54 -0.66
CA PRO A 345 0.79 25.82 -0.23
C PRO A 345 0.90 26.29 1.22
N ASP A 346 -0.19 26.85 1.78
CA ASP A 346 -0.32 27.21 3.19
C ASP A 346 -0.57 26.01 4.11
N GLY A 347 -0.79 24.82 3.54
CA GLY A 347 -1.07 23.59 4.29
C GLY A 347 -2.51 23.51 4.81
N LYS A 348 -3.41 24.39 4.37
CA LYS A 348 -4.82 24.34 4.76
C LYS A 348 -5.63 23.54 3.78
N MET A 349 -6.62 22.84 4.30
CA MET A 349 -7.55 22.08 3.47
C MET A 349 -8.48 23.01 2.70
N ILE A 350 -8.77 22.64 1.45
CA ILE A 350 -9.76 23.35 0.61
C ILE A 350 -11.12 22.65 0.66
N GLU A 351 -12.18 23.42 0.47
CA GLU A 351 -13.54 22.90 0.45
C GLU A 351 -13.82 22.04 -0.79
N ARG A 352 -14.77 21.10 -0.66
CA ARG A 352 -15.17 20.18 -1.72
C ARG A 352 -15.55 20.90 -3.02
N ALA A 353 -16.26 22.02 -2.92
CA ALA A 353 -16.66 22.82 -4.07
C ALA A 353 -15.45 23.37 -4.85
N GLU A 354 -14.40 23.78 -4.15
CA GLU A 354 -13.17 24.27 -4.75
C GLU A 354 -12.39 23.15 -5.44
N VAL A 355 -12.32 21.95 -4.83
CA VAL A 355 -11.72 20.77 -5.48
C VAL A 355 -12.37 20.48 -6.83
N LEU A 356 -13.71 20.47 -6.87
CA LEU A 356 -14.45 20.26 -8.12
C LEU A 356 -14.29 21.38 -9.13
N ALA A 357 -14.16 22.63 -8.67
CA ALA A 357 -13.89 23.77 -9.56
C ALA A 357 -12.51 23.65 -10.20
N ARG A 358 -11.47 23.28 -9.46
CA ARG A 358 -10.12 23.03 -9.97
C ARG A 358 -10.09 21.89 -10.98
N GLN A 359 -10.82 20.80 -10.72
CA GLN A 359 -10.94 19.69 -11.66
C GLN A 359 -11.60 20.12 -12.96
N ARG A 360 -12.67 20.93 -12.90
CA ARG A 360 -13.30 21.51 -14.11
C ARG A 360 -12.32 22.35 -14.92
N ALA A 361 -11.54 23.20 -14.27
CA ALA A 361 -10.53 24.02 -14.95
C ALA A 361 -9.48 23.18 -15.70
N VAL A 362 -9.04 22.05 -15.10
CA VAL A 362 -8.14 21.11 -15.79
C VAL A 362 -8.81 20.46 -16.99
N ILE A 363 -10.09 20.08 -16.89
CA ILE A 363 -10.86 19.50 -18.01
C ILE A 363 -10.99 20.52 -19.14
N GLU A 364 -11.27 21.79 -18.84
CA GLU A 364 -11.36 22.87 -19.82
C GLU A 364 -10.02 23.15 -20.51
N ASP A 365 -8.90 23.14 -19.75
CA ASP A 365 -7.55 23.22 -20.32
C ASP A 365 -7.28 22.06 -21.27
N MET A 366 -7.59 20.83 -20.88
CA MET A 366 -7.44 19.65 -21.73
C MET A 366 -8.26 19.74 -23.02
N ALA A 367 -9.48 20.27 -22.94
CA ALA A 367 -10.33 20.49 -24.10
C ALA A 367 -9.73 21.57 -25.03
N THR A 368 -9.26 22.68 -24.47
CA THR A 368 -8.61 23.78 -25.23
C THR A 368 -7.35 23.29 -25.94
N ARG A 369 -6.58 22.42 -25.32
CA ARG A 369 -5.36 21.81 -25.90
C ARG A 369 -5.67 20.64 -26.87
N GLY A 370 -6.94 20.29 -27.07
CA GLY A 370 -7.37 19.19 -27.93
C GLY A 370 -7.07 17.78 -27.42
N ILE A 371 -6.73 17.64 -26.13
CA ILE A 371 -6.53 16.36 -25.45
C ILE A 371 -7.90 15.67 -25.23
N LEU A 372 -8.92 16.45 -24.85
CA LEU A 372 -10.32 16.03 -24.83
C LEU A 372 -11.07 16.68 -26.00
N ARG A 373 -12.00 15.94 -26.61
CA ARG A 373 -12.85 16.41 -27.73
C ARG A 373 -14.31 16.11 -27.44
#